data_7656e6d3f2ab0baaf42a3c44624b174e
#
_entry.id   7656e6d3f2ab0baaf42a3c44624b174e
#
_cell.length_a   1.000
_cell.length_b   1.000
_cell.length_c   1.000
_cell.angle_alpha   90.00
_cell.angle_beta   90.00
_cell.angle_gamma   90.00
#
_symmetry.space_group_name_H-M   'P 1'
#
loop_
_entity.id
_entity.type
_entity.pdbx_description
1 polymer ?
#
loop_
_entity_poly.entity_id
_entity_poly.type
_entity_poly.pdbx_seq_one_letter_code
_entity_poly.pdbx_strand_id
1 'polypeptide(L)'
;MVAILRTGLSHDRASRLLRDILSSFILAALGDVLAGDRRELRVALIGSQIGGLMLARYILKVPGAATASPEDLVQAVGPTVQRYLAGDIGPAGVSW
;
A
#
# COMPACT_ATOMS: atom_id res chain seq x y z
N MET A 1 10.55 16.32 5.93
CA MET A 1 9.39 15.40 6.03
C MET A 1 8.09 16.10 6.39
N VAL A 2 8.08 16.89 7.47
CA VAL A 2 6.86 17.58 7.88
C VAL A 2 6.36 18.55 6.81
N ALA A 3 7.26 19.27 6.16
CA ALA A 3 6.88 20.21 5.10
C ALA A 3 6.22 19.50 3.90
N ILE A 4 6.71 18.31 3.55
CA ILE A 4 6.13 17.51 2.45
C ILE A 4 4.73 17.05 2.83
N LEU A 5 4.55 16.56 4.05
CA LEU A 5 3.24 16.13 4.52
C LEU A 5 2.25 17.30 4.57
N ARG A 6 2.71 18.44 5.03
CA ARG A 6 1.88 19.64 5.11
C ARG A 6 1.45 20.10 3.71
N THR A 7 2.38 20.09 2.76
CA THR A 7 2.08 20.43 1.37
C THR A 7 1.05 19.47 0.77
N GLY A 8 1.24 18.16 1.00
CA GLY A 8 0.29 17.16 0.52
C GLY A 8 -1.10 17.34 1.11
N LEU A 9 -1.17 17.68 2.40
CA LEU A 9 -2.46 17.88 3.06
C LEU A 9 -3.16 19.16 2.60
N SER A 10 -2.41 20.20 2.21
CA SER A 10 -3.01 21.44 1.72
C SER A 10 -3.45 21.36 0.27
N HIS A 11 -3.05 20.33 -0.46
CA HIS A 11 -3.46 20.09 -1.84
C HIS A 11 -4.48 18.96 -1.91
N ASP A 12 -5.67 19.21 -1.35
CA ASP A 12 -6.71 18.20 -1.21
C ASP A 12 -7.11 17.58 -2.55
N ARG A 13 -7.17 18.38 -3.60
CA ARG A 13 -7.54 17.89 -4.93
C ARG A 13 -6.52 16.88 -5.44
N ALA A 14 -5.23 17.21 -5.31
CA ALA A 14 -4.17 16.32 -5.75
C ALA A 14 -4.16 15.03 -4.92
N SER A 15 -4.37 15.13 -3.61
CA SER A 15 -4.42 13.97 -2.71
C SER A 15 -5.58 13.06 -3.06
N ARG A 16 -6.76 13.64 -3.36
CA ARG A 16 -7.92 12.83 -3.74
C ARG A 16 -7.71 12.14 -5.07
N LEU A 17 -7.13 12.86 -6.04
CA LEU A 17 -6.85 12.28 -7.34
C LEU A 17 -5.89 11.11 -7.21
N LEU A 18 -4.80 11.28 -6.46
CA LEU A 18 -3.82 10.24 -6.26
C LEU A 18 -4.44 9.04 -5.55
N ARG A 19 -5.26 9.28 -4.53
CA ARG A 19 -5.97 8.22 -3.81
C ARG A 19 -6.88 7.43 -4.74
N ASP A 20 -7.64 8.12 -5.59
CA ASP A 20 -8.58 7.48 -6.50
C ASP A 20 -7.84 6.67 -7.57
N ILE A 21 -6.75 7.20 -8.10
CA ILE A 21 -5.92 6.50 -9.08
C ILE A 21 -5.34 5.23 -8.46
N LEU A 22 -4.75 5.34 -7.27
CA LEU A 22 -4.13 4.20 -6.60
C LEU A 22 -5.17 3.12 -6.26
N SER A 23 -6.30 3.52 -5.69
CA SER A 23 -7.37 2.59 -5.35
C SER A 23 -7.93 1.90 -6.58
N SER A 24 -8.16 2.66 -7.66
CA SER A 24 -8.67 2.10 -8.91
C SER A 24 -7.67 1.13 -9.53
N PHE A 25 -6.38 1.45 -9.47
CA PHE A 25 -5.34 0.58 -9.98
C PHE A 25 -5.33 -0.76 -9.23
N ILE A 26 -5.39 -0.72 -7.91
CA ILE A 26 -5.37 -1.94 -7.09
C ILE A 26 -6.62 -2.77 -7.35
N LEU A 27 -7.79 -2.14 -7.41
CA LEU A 27 -9.03 -2.86 -7.68
C LEU A 27 -9.04 -3.46 -9.07
N ALA A 28 -8.52 -2.76 -10.07
CA ALA A 28 -8.45 -3.28 -11.43
C ALA A 28 -7.49 -4.47 -11.51
N ALA A 29 -6.37 -4.41 -10.81
CA ALA A 29 -5.34 -5.45 -10.84
C ALA A 29 -5.71 -6.67 -9.99
N LEU A 30 -6.32 -6.47 -8.84
CA LEU A 30 -6.46 -7.49 -7.81
C LEU A 30 -7.91 -7.72 -7.36
N GLY A 31 -8.87 -7.00 -7.93
CA GLY A 31 -10.25 -7.04 -7.46
C GLY A 31 -10.87 -8.44 -7.47
N ASP A 32 -10.50 -9.27 -8.44
CA ASP A 32 -11.05 -10.61 -8.57
C ASP A 32 -10.59 -11.56 -7.47
N VAL A 33 -9.40 -11.32 -6.91
CA VAL A 33 -8.82 -12.17 -5.86
C VAL A 33 -8.91 -11.54 -4.48
N LEU A 34 -9.40 -10.30 -4.41
CA LEU A 34 -9.54 -9.58 -3.16
C LEU A 34 -10.74 -10.14 -2.39
N ALA A 35 -10.53 -10.46 -1.11
CA ALA A 35 -11.61 -10.96 -0.27
C ALA A 35 -12.77 -9.96 -0.20
N GLY A 36 -14.01 -10.48 -0.04
CA GLY A 36 -15.20 -9.66 -0.06
C GLY A 36 -15.41 -8.81 1.18
N ASP A 37 -14.82 -9.21 2.32
CA ASP A 37 -14.94 -8.48 3.56
C ASP A 37 -13.88 -7.39 3.66
N ARG A 38 -14.26 -6.24 4.19
CA ARG A 38 -13.34 -5.15 4.51
C ARG A 38 -12.47 -4.75 3.31
N ARG A 39 -13.06 -4.75 2.10
CA ARG A 39 -12.33 -4.52 0.86
C ARG A 39 -11.60 -3.17 0.86
N GLU A 40 -12.24 -2.13 1.39
CA GLU A 40 -11.64 -0.80 1.44
C GLU A 40 -10.36 -0.80 2.28
N LEU A 41 -10.40 -1.45 3.45
CA LEU A 41 -9.21 -1.57 4.30
C LEU A 41 -8.13 -2.40 3.62
N ARG A 42 -8.51 -3.50 2.98
CA ARG A 42 -7.56 -4.37 2.28
C ARG A 42 -6.84 -3.62 1.17
N VAL A 43 -7.57 -2.84 0.38
CA VAL A 43 -6.98 -2.00 -0.68
C VAL A 43 -6.00 -0.99 -0.08
N ALA A 44 -6.37 -0.34 1.02
CA ALA A 44 -5.52 0.64 1.68
C ALA A 44 -4.23 0.00 2.21
N LEU A 45 -4.33 -1.20 2.80
CA LEU A 45 -3.16 -1.90 3.33
C LEU A 45 -2.21 -2.33 2.21
N ILE A 46 -2.75 -2.87 1.13
CA ILE A 46 -1.93 -3.26 -0.03
C ILE A 46 -1.25 -2.02 -0.62
N GLY A 47 -2.00 -0.95 -0.79
CA GLY A 47 -1.47 0.29 -1.33
C GLY A 47 -0.38 0.88 -0.47
N SER A 48 -0.55 0.87 0.85
CA SER A 48 0.45 1.38 1.77
C SER A 48 1.73 0.55 1.74
N GLN A 49 1.60 -0.77 1.65
CA GLN A 49 2.76 -1.66 1.62
C GLN A 49 3.54 -1.48 0.32
N ILE A 50 2.87 -1.52 -0.81
CA ILE A 50 3.52 -1.37 -2.11
C ILE A 50 4.04 0.06 -2.29
N GLY A 51 3.23 1.05 -1.95
CA GLY A 51 3.61 2.45 -2.09
C GLY A 51 4.79 2.81 -1.21
N GLY A 52 4.78 2.34 0.05
CA GLY A 52 5.89 2.57 0.96
C GLY A 52 7.17 1.90 0.49
N LEU A 53 7.07 0.68 -0.03
CA LEU A 53 8.22 -0.03 -0.57
C LEU A 53 8.80 0.69 -1.79
N MET A 54 7.94 1.16 -2.69
CA MET A 54 8.40 1.90 -3.87
C MET A 54 9.09 3.20 -3.47
N LEU A 55 8.52 3.90 -2.48
CA LEU A 55 9.12 5.12 -1.95
C LEU A 55 10.49 4.83 -1.36
N ALA A 56 10.59 3.79 -0.51
CA ALA A 56 11.85 3.43 0.13
C ALA A 56 12.92 3.00 -0.86
N ARG A 57 12.51 2.25 -1.90
CA ARG A 57 13.44 1.67 -2.85
C ARG A 57 13.92 2.67 -3.90
N TYR A 58 13.00 3.43 -4.49
CA TYR A 58 13.31 4.22 -5.69
C TYR A 58 13.48 5.70 -5.41
N ILE A 59 12.80 6.24 -4.42
CA ILE A 59 12.82 7.68 -4.14
C ILE A 59 13.78 8.01 -3.02
N LEU A 60 13.60 7.39 -1.87
CA LEU A 60 14.47 7.62 -0.72
C LEU A 60 15.75 6.80 -0.75
N LYS A 61 15.74 5.71 -1.52
CA LYS A 61 16.88 4.80 -1.67
C LYS A 61 17.41 4.34 -0.32
N VAL A 62 16.50 3.90 0.53
CA VAL A 62 16.84 3.40 1.86
C VAL A 62 17.71 2.15 1.71
N PRO A 63 18.86 2.09 2.39
CA PRO A 63 19.71 0.88 2.36
C PRO A 63 18.90 -0.35 2.76
N GLY A 64 19.15 -1.45 2.07
CA GLY A 64 18.36 -2.66 2.26
C GLY A 64 17.22 -2.74 1.27
N ALA A 65 16.36 -1.72 1.20
CA ALA A 65 15.28 -1.69 0.23
C ALA A 65 15.82 -1.41 -1.18
N ALA A 66 16.76 -0.48 -1.30
CA ALA A 66 17.32 -0.10 -2.59
C ALA A 66 18.22 -1.18 -3.16
N THR A 67 18.89 -1.96 -2.31
CA THR A 67 19.87 -2.94 -2.75
C THR A 67 19.36 -4.37 -2.81
N ALA A 68 18.20 -4.65 -2.23
CA ALA A 68 17.61 -5.98 -2.27
C ALA A 68 17.25 -6.39 -3.70
N SER A 69 17.40 -7.68 -4.00
CA SER A 69 16.96 -8.17 -5.31
C SER A 69 15.43 -8.17 -5.39
N PRO A 70 14.87 -8.08 -6.60
CA PRO A 70 13.42 -8.21 -6.76
C PRO A 70 12.88 -9.52 -6.18
N GLU A 71 13.62 -10.62 -6.31
CA GLU A 71 13.23 -11.92 -5.78
C GLU A 71 13.12 -11.90 -4.26
N ASP A 72 14.09 -11.28 -3.60
CA ASP A 72 14.10 -11.16 -2.14
C ASP A 72 12.89 -10.34 -1.67
N LEU A 73 12.58 -9.26 -2.38
CA LEU A 73 11.45 -8.42 -2.04
C LEU A 73 10.12 -9.17 -2.22
N VAL A 74 9.99 -9.93 -3.30
CA VAL A 74 8.79 -10.73 -3.52
C VAL A 74 8.62 -11.78 -2.43
N GLN A 75 9.68 -12.45 -2.03
CA GLN A 75 9.61 -13.46 -0.98
C GLN A 75 9.28 -12.86 0.38
N ALA A 76 9.81 -11.67 0.67
CA ALA A 76 9.58 -11.02 1.95
C ALA A 76 8.21 -10.35 2.02
N VAL A 77 7.79 -9.67 0.97
CA VAL A 77 6.58 -8.85 0.96
C VAL A 77 5.36 -9.64 0.47
N GLY A 78 5.58 -10.63 -0.41
CA GLY A 78 4.50 -11.41 -0.99
C GLY A 78 3.52 -12.00 0.03
N PRO A 79 4.01 -12.70 1.08
CA PRO A 79 3.10 -13.25 2.10
C PRO A 79 2.30 -12.17 2.82
N THR A 80 2.88 -11.00 3.04
CA THR A 80 2.18 -9.88 3.68
C THR A 80 1.07 -9.36 2.78
N VAL A 81 1.36 -9.16 1.51
CA VAL A 81 0.36 -8.71 0.53
C VAL A 81 -0.74 -9.76 0.37
N GLN A 82 -0.36 -11.04 0.35
CA GLN A 82 -1.33 -12.14 0.27
C GLN A 82 -2.29 -12.12 1.46
N ARG A 83 -1.78 -11.86 2.65
CA ARG A 83 -2.61 -11.74 3.85
C ARG A 83 -3.58 -10.57 3.73
N TYR A 84 -3.11 -9.42 3.26
CA TYR A 84 -3.99 -8.26 3.05
C TYR A 84 -5.03 -8.53 1.97
N LEU A 85 -4.66 -9.32 0.98
CA LEU A 85 -5.52 -9.60 -0.16
C LEU A 85 -6.69 -10.51 0.22
N ALA A 86 -6.41 -11.60 0.93
CA ALA A 86 -7.41 -12.64 1.19
C ALA A 86 -7.29 -13.31 2.55
N GLY A 87 -6.30 -12.95 3.36
CA GLY A 87 -6.07 -13.55 4.67
C GLY A 87 -6.83 -12.86 5.79
N ASP A 88 -6.53 -13.29 6.99
CA ASP A 88 -7.10 -12.70 8.21
C ASP A 88 -6.33 -11.42 8.53
N ILE A 89 -7.05 -10.29 8.56
CA ILE A 89 -6.46 -8.99 8.88
C ILE A 89 -6.90 -8.47 10.24
N GLY A 90 -7.41 -9.37 11.06
CA GLY A 90 -7.84 -9.04 12.41
C GLY A 90 -9.36 -8.95 12.54
N PRO A 91 -9.89 -9.02 13.75
CA PRO A 91 -11.33 -8.95 13.97
C PRO A 91 -11.87 -7.56 13.64
N ALA A 92 -13.05 -7.54 13.01
CA ALA A 92 -13.73 -6.28 12.71
C ALA A 92 -14.09 -5.57 14.00
N GLY A 93 -13.98 -4.25 14.00
CA GLY A 93 -14.34 -3.44 15.15
C GLY A 93 -13.25 -3.28 16.20
N VAL A 94 -12.06 -3.84 15.99
CA VAL A 94 -10.93 -3.60 16.87
C VAL A 94 -10.48 -2.16 16.73
N SER A 95 -10.36 -1.50 17.89
CA SER A 95 -9.90 -0.11 17.96
C SER A 95 -8.42 -0.09 18.32
N TRP A 96 -7.67 0.70 17.61
CA TRP A 96 -6.21 0.85 17.86
C TRP A 96 -5.90 2.11 18.65
#